data_ba4cebed96c758029467c92e1125696a
#
_entry.id   ba4cebed96c758029467c92e1125696a
#
_cell.length_a   1.000
_cell.length_b   1.000
_cell.length_c   1.000
_cell.angle_alpha   90.00
_cell.angle_beta   90.00
_cell.angle_gamma   90.00
#
_symmetry.space_group_name_H-M   'P 1'
#
loop_
_entity.id
_entity.type
_entity.pdbx_description
1 polymer ?
#
loop_
_entity_poly.entity_id
_entity_poly.type
_entity_poly.pdbx_seq_one_letter_code
_entity_poly.pdbx_strand_id
1 'polypeptide(L)'
;MSTSNSQSSFPVVIINTGGTFNKRYQPLTGLLTVASDERTIEELLHSAAPNLDMHLIGVVHKDSLEMTQDDRASICESIRNLSPSLNSAPIIIIHGTDTMHETALFLDEENLNRVIVITGAMRPAEIDPVEASLHLGLTLGFAAATPSPGVYIAMHGRVLPYTQYQKNRTLGIFQTI
;
A
#
# COMPACT_ATOMS: atom_id res chain seq x y z
N MET A 1 -29.34 30.40 -2.28
CA MET A 1 -29.15 29.25 -3.18
C MET A 1 -27.79 28.66 -2.86
N SER A 2 -27.74 27.67 -1.98
CA SER A 2 -26.50 26.98 -1.63
C SER A 2 -26.25 25.90 -2.69
N THR A 3 -25.33 26.16 -3.60
CA THR A 3 -24.80 25.12 -4.48
C THR A 3 -23.98 24.19 -3.60
N SER A 4 -24.53 23.04 -3.26
CA SER A 4 -23.77 21.94 -2.72
C SER A 4 -22.76 21.50 -3.77
N ASN A 5 -21.54 21.98 -3.62
CA ASN A 5 -20.39 21.49 -4.36
C ASN A 5 -20.13 20.05 -3.84
N SER A 6 -20.81 19.07 -4.42
CA SER A 6 -20.42 17.67 -4.26
C SER A 6 -19.08 17.52 -4.99
N GLN A 7 -17.97 17.77 -4.29
CA GLN A 7 -16.70 17.24 -4.72
C GLN A 7 -16.91 15.73 -4.84
N SER A 8 -16.82 15.20 -6.05
CA SER A 8 -16.87 13.75 -6.26
C SER A 8 -15.72 13.17 -5.43
N SER A 9 -16.07 12.45 -4.36
CA SER A 9 -15.09 11.73 -3.57
C SER A 9 -14.39 10.73 -4.50
N PHE A 10 -13.07 10.67 -4.42
CA PHE A 10 -12.27 9.66 -5.10
C PHE A 10 -12.10 8.49 -4.13
N PRO A 11 -12.89 7.41 -4.28
CA PRO A 11 -12.77 6.28 -3.41
C PRO A 11 -11.46 5.52 -3.68
N VAL A 12 -10.76 5.17 -2.62
CA VAL A 12 -9.55 4.36 -2.68
C VAL A 12 -9.60 3.27 -1.62
N VAL A 13 -9.20 2.06 -1.97
CA VAL A 13 -9.02 0.97 -1.02
C VAL A 13 -7.56 0.89 -0.63
N ILE A 14 -7.29 0.87 0.66
CA ILE A 14 -5.94 0.71 1.21
C ILE A 14 -5.89 -0.58 2.02
N ILE A 15 -5.01 -1.48 1.64
CA ILE A 15 -4.80 -2.76 2.32
C ILE A 15 -3.46 -2.70 3.05
N ASN A 16 -3.51 -2.84 4.37
CA ASN A 16 -2.31 -2.96 5.19
C ASN A 16 -1.91 -4.42 5.32
N THR A 17 -0.70 -4.75 4.95
CA THR A 17 -0.10 -6.07 5.14
C THR A 17 1.08 -6.07 6.11
N GLY A 18 1.36 -4.93 6.74
CA GLY A 18 2.45 -4.77 7.69
C GLY A 18 3.73 -4.23 7.06
N GLY A 19 4.83 -4.96 7.19
CA GLY A 19 6.14 -4.52 6.74
C GLY A 19 6.76 -3.39 7.58
N THR A 20 7.91 -2.90 7.13
CA THR A 20 8.66 -1.86 7.85
C THR A 20 7.86 -0.56 8.00
N PHE A 21 7.02 -0.22 7.04
CA PHE A 21 6.14 0.96 7.11
C PHE A 21 5.36 1.02 8.43
N ASN A 22 4.77 -0.12 8.86
CA ASN A 22 3.91 -0.21 10.04
C ASN A 22 4.64 -0.78 11.27
N LYS A 23 5.98 -0.75 11.31
CA LYS A 23 6.73 -1.12 12.52
C LYS A 23 6.66 0.00 13.55
N ARG A 24 6.47 -0.41 14.82
CA ARG A 24 6.47 0.49 15.99
C ARG A 24 7.45 0.00 17.05
N TYR A 25 7.97 0.95 17.82
CA TYR A 25 8.80 0.67 18.95
C TYR A 25 7.97 0.13 20.12
N GLN A 26 8.41 -1.00 20.66
CA GLN A 26 7.79 -1.64 21.83
C GLN A 26 8.63 -1.36 23.07
N PRO A 27 8.19 -0.45 23.97
CA PRO A 27 8.98 -0.06 25.15
C PRO A 27 9.31 -1.22 26.09
N LEU A 28 8.45 -2.24 26.15
CA LEU A 28 8.64 -3.40 27.03
C LEU A 28 9.76 -4.33 26.56
N THR A 29 9.97 -4.42 25.25
CA THR A 29 10.95 -5.33 24.67
C THR A 29 12.16 -4.62 24.06
N GLY A 30 12.06 -3.31 23.81
CA GLY A 30 13.07 -2.54 23.10
C GLY A 30 13.14 -2.83 21.60
N LEU A 31 12.17 -3.53 21.04
CA LEU A 31 12.18 -3.97 19.65
C LEU A 31 11.25 -3.13 18.78
N LEU A 32 11.55 -3.09 17.48
CA LEU A 32 10.64 -2.64 16.43
C LEU A 32 9.85 -3.83 15.90
N THR A 33 8.53 -3.84 16.14
CA THR A 33 7.64 -4.91 15.70
C THR A 33 6.57 -4.38 14.76
N VAL A 34 6.10 -5.20 13.83
CA VAL A 34 4.96 -4.85 12.98
C VAL A 34 3.72 -4.70 13.88
N ALA A 35 3.05 -3.55 13.78
CA ALA A 35 1.82 -3.29 14.52
C ALA A 35 0.66 -4.07 13.91
N SER A 36 -0.28 -4.48 14.78
CA SER A 36 -1.49 -5.21 14.39
C SER A 36 -2.71 -4.30 14.16
N ASP A 37 -2.46 -3.01 13.95
CA ASP A 37 -3.48 -2.00 13.66
C ASP A 37 -2.99 -1.02 12.58
N GLU A 38 -3.89 -0.20 12.06
CA GLU A 38 -3.67 0.72 10.95
C GLU A 38 -3.45 2.17 11.37
N ARG A 39 -3.31 2.45 12.67
CA ARG A 39 -3.26 3.82 13.23
C ARG A 39 -2.24 4.72 12.53
N THR A 40 -1.03 4.24 12.28
CA THR A 40 0.01 5.04 11.63
C THR A 40 -0.40 5.48 10.22
N ILE A 41 -1.09 4.61 9.48
CA ILE A 41 -1.59 4.89 8.13
C ILE A 41 -2.73 5.91 8.22
N GLU A 42 -3.66 5.72 9.14
CA GLU A 42 -4.79 6.62 9.36
C GLU A 42 -4.30 8.03 9.73
N GLU A 43 -3.36 8.15 10.67
CA GLU A 43 -2.81 9.43 11.11
C GLU A 43 -2.12 10.19 9.96
N LEU A 44 -1.32 9.49 9.14
CA LEU A 44 -0.66 10.09 7.98
C LEU A 44 -1.68 10.58 6.94
N LEU A 45 -2.69 9.77 6.63
CA LEU A 45 -3.69 10.11 5.63
C LEU A 45 -4.65 11.19 6.10
N HIS A 46 -5.12 11.16 7.35
CA HIS A 46 -5.95 12.22 7.91
C HIS A 46 -5.22 13.57 7.94
N SER A 47 -3.92 13.56 8.22
CA SER A 47 -3.11 14.77 8.21
C SER A 47 -2.92 15.37 6.82
N ALA A 48 -2.67 14.52 5.81
CA ALA A 48 -2.31 14.94 4.47
C ALA A 48 -3.49 15.04 3.50
N ALA A 49 -4.53 14.23 3.68
CA ALA A 49 -5.66 14.10 2.77
C ALA A 49 -6.99 13.94 3.53
N PRO A 50 -7.43 14.94 4.32
CA PRO A 50 -8.58 14.82 5.23
C PRO A 50 -9.93 14.56 4.53
N ASN A 51 -10.01 14.81 3.21
CA ASN A 51 -11.23 14.59 2.41
C ASN A 51 -11.16 13.33 1.54
N LEU A 52 -10.16 12.47 1.75
CA LEU A 52 -10.03 11.22 1.01
C LEU A 52 -11.14 10.24 1.41
N ASP A 53 -11.85 9.71 0.42
CA ASP A 53 -12.80 8.61 0.63
C ASP A 53 -12.04 7.28 0.71
N MET A 54 -11.53 7.00 1.91
CA MET A 54 -10.62 5.91 2.16
C MET A 54 -11.31 4.71 2.79
N HIS A 55 -11.09 3.53 2.22
CA HIS A 55 -11.47 2.23 2.77
C HIS A 55 -10.22 1.48 3.22
N LEU A 56 -9.86 1.59 4.48
CA LEU A 56 -8.66 0.96 5.05
C LEU A 56 -8.98 -0.41 5.65
N ILE A 57 -8.22 -1.42 5.25
CA ILE A 57 -8.41 -2.82 5.64
C ILE A 57 -7.07 -3.41 6.07
N GLY A 58 -6.99 -3.93 7.29
CA GLY A 58 -5.87 -4.76 7.73
C GLY A 58 -6.12 -6.22 7.34
N VAL A 59 -5.21 -6.82 6.59
CA VAL A 59 -5.36 -8.22 6.13
C VAL A 59 -4.28 -9.11 6.72
N VAL A 60 -3.02 -8.65 6.65
CA VAL A 60 -1.86 -9.36 7.18
C VAL A 60 -1.03 -8.35 7.97
N HIS A 61 -0.40 -8.76 9.06
CA HIS A 61 0.45 -7.88 9.87
C HIS A 61 1.79 -8.59 10.12
N LYS A 62 2.57 -8.76 9.05
CA LYS A 62 3.84 -9.50 9.08
C LYS A 62 4.98 -8.71 8.45
N ASP A 63 6.21 -9.07 8.82
CA ASP A 63 7.35 -8.75 7.97
C ASP A 63 7.22 -9.52 6.64
N SER A 64 7.58 -8.89 5.53
CA SER A 64 7.40 -9.52 4.22
C SER A 64 8.24 -10.79 4.03
N LEU A 65 9.33 -10.95 4.77
CA LEU A 65 10.14 -12.18 4.77
C LEU A 65 9.42 -13.37 5.42
N GLU A 66 8.39 -13.10 6.25
CA GLU A 66 7.57 -14.12 6.89
C GLU A 66 6.26 -14.39 6.13
N MET A 67 6.02 -13.66 5.04
CA MET A 67 4.79 -13.76 4.26
C MET A 67 4.77 -15.04 3.42
N THR A 68 3.68 -15.79 3.55
CA THR A 68 3.44 -17.05 2.84
C THR A 68 2.56 -16.85 1.60
N GLN A 69 2.36 -17.92 0.84
CA GLN A 69 1.40 -17.92 -0.27
C GLN A 69 -0.04 -17.77 0.22
N ASP A 70 -0.38 -18.36 1.39
CA ASP A 70 -1.71 -18.22 1.99
C ASP A 70 -1.98 -16.76 2.42
N ASP A 71 -0.96 -16.03 2.89
CA ASP A 71 -1.08 -14.60 3.16
C ASP A 71 -1.37 -13.82 1.87
N ARG A 72 -0.70 -14.13 0.76
CA ARG A 72 -0.95 -13.52 -0.55
C ARG A 72 -2.34 -13.85 -1.08
N ALA A 73 -2.79 -15.09 -0.89
CA ALA A 73 -4.16 -15.50 -1.22
C ALA A 73 -5.19 -14.73 -0.39
N SER A 74 -4.94 -14.49 0.90
CA SER A 74 -5.81 -13.68 1.76
C SER A 74 -5.91 -12.23 1.29
N ILE A 75 -4.81 -11.64 0.81
CA ILE A 75 -4.83 -10.31 0.19
C ILE A 75 -5.72 -10.31 -1.06
N CYS A 76 -5.55 -11.29 -1.95
CA CYS A 76 -6.35 -11.43 -3.16
C CYS A 76 -7.84 -11.61 -2.83
N GLU A 77 -8.17 -12.44 -1.86
CA GLU A 77 -9.54 -12.68 -1.42
C GLU A 77 -10.17 -11.41 -0.83
N SER A 78 -9.44 -10.64 -0.05
CA SER A 78 -9.91 -9.36 0.47
C SER A 78 -10.30 -8.38 -0.65
N ILE A 79 -9.56 -8.39 -1.77
CA ILE A 79 -9.86 -7.58 -2.96
C ILE A 79 -11.13 -8.09 -3.65
N ARG A 80 -11.30 -9.40 -3.79
CA ARG A 80 -12.49 -10.00 -4.42
C ARG A 80 -13.76 -9.78 -3.63
N ASN A 81 -13.64 -9.69 -2.31
CA ASN A 81 -14.77 -9.52 -1.38
C ASN A 81 -15.13 -8.04 -1.13
N LEU A 82 -14.52 -7.09 -1.83
CA LEU A 82 -14.90 -5.68 -1.72
C LEU A 82 -16.37 -5.46 -2.14
N SER A 83 -16.99 -4.46 -1.52
CA SER A 83 -18.37 -4.11 -1.89
C SER A 83 -18.46 -3.70 -3.37
N PRO A 84 -19.59 -3.94 -4.05
CA PRO A 84 -19.77 -3.56 -5.46
C PRO A 84 -19.49 -2.07 -5.74
N SER A 85 -19.74 -1.18 -4.77
CA SER A 85 -19.47 0.25 -4.88
C SER A 85 -17.97 0.57 -5.02
N LEU A 86 -17.08 -0.35 -4.62
CA LEU A 86 -15.62 -0.21 -4.69
C LEU A 86 -15.00 -0.95 -5.87
N ASN A 87 -15.80 -1.55 -6.76
CA ASN A 87 -15.27 -2.34 -7.88
C ASN A 87 -14.39 -1.56 -8.85
N SER A 88 -14.55 -0.24 -8.95
CA SER A 88 -13.70 0.62 -9.79
C SER A 88 -12.62 1.38 -8.99
N ALA A 89 -12.67 1.32 -7.66
CA ALA A 89 -11.70 2.01 -6.83
C ALA A 89 -10.30 1.41 -6.99
N PRO A 90 -9.25 2.20 -7.14
CA PRO A 90 -7.88 1.69 -7.14
C PRO A 90 -7.55 1.12 -5.76
N ILE A 91 -6.62 0.17 -5.76
CA ILE A 91 -6.17 -0.54 -4.56
C ILE A 91 -4.73 -0.17 -4.29
N ILE A 92 -4.46 0.29 -3.10
CA ILE A 92 -3.13 0.56 -2.59
C ILE A 92 -2.80 -0.51 -1.54
N ILE A 93 -1.67 -1.18 -1.69
CA ILE A 93 -1.22 -2.19 -0.74
C ILE A 93 0.04 -1.71 -0.05
N ILE A 94 -0.02 -1.53 1.27
CA ILE A 94 1.14 -1.22 2.10
C ILE A 94 1.79 -2.55 2.48
N HIS A 95 3.05 -2.74 2.07
CA HIS A 95 3.73 -4.02 2.08
C HIS A 95 5.19 -3.87 2.53
N GLY A 96 5.75 -4.93 3.07
CA GLY A 96 7.19 -4.99 3.32
C GLY A 96 7.98 -5.06 2.01
N THR A 97 9.13 -4.39 1.99
CA THR A 97 9.86 -4.13 0.72
C THR A 97 10.60 -5.34 0.16
N ASP A 98 10.86 -6.39 0.95
CA ASP A 98 11.73 -7.49 0.55
C ASP A 98 11.06 -8.50 -0.40
N THR A 99 9.76 -8.77 -0.23
CA THR A 99 9.01 -9.70 -1.08
C THR A 99 7.84 -9.03 -1.81
N MET A 100 7.88 -7.70 -1.93
CA MET A 100 6.88 -6.90 -2.64
C MET A 100 6.68 -7.38 -4.08
N HIS A 101 7.77 -7.73 -4.76
CA HIS A 101 7.73 -8.23 -6.14
C HIS A 101 7.02 -9.60 -6.25
N GLU A 102 7.20 -10.49 -5.27
CA GLU A 102 6.53 -11.79 -5.23
C GLU A 102 5.01 -11.64 -5.04
N THR A 103 4.60 -10.70 -4.19
CA THR A 103 3.18 -10.39 -4.00
C THR A 103 2.59 -9.73 -5.25
N ALA A 104 3.36 -8.87 -5.93
CA ALA A 104 2.94 -8.26 -7.18
C ALA A 104 2.71 -9.32 -8.28
N LEU A 105 3.65 -10.26 -8.44
CA LEU A 105 3.52 -11.38 -9.38
C LEU A 105 2.27 -12.21 -9.06
N PHE A 106 2.07 -12.60 -7.80
CA PHE A 106 0.91 -13.37 -7.37
C PHE A 106 -0.41 -12.67 -7.77
N LEU A 107 -0.53 -11.37 -7.47
CA LEU A 107 -1.75 -10.61 -7.76
C LEU A 107 -1.98 -10.39 -9.27
N ASP A 108 -0.92 -10.30 -10.06
CA ASP A 108 -1.00 -10.19 -11.52
C ASP A 108 -1.53 -11.48 -12.16
N GLU A 109 -1.03 -12.63 -11.71
CA GLU A 109 -1.49 -13.96 -12.16
C GLU A 109 -2.98 -14.20 -11.86
N GLU A 110 -3.53 -13.56 -10.83
CA GLU A 110 -4.94 -13.66 -10.45
C GLU A 110 -5.90 -12.86 -11.37
N ASN A 111 -5.37 -12.07 -12.30
CA ASN A 111 -6.11 -11.35 -13.35
C ASN A 111 -7.32 -10.53 -12.82
N LEU A 112 -7.12 -9.80 -11.73
CA LEU A 112 -8.18 -9.07 -11.04
C LEU A 112 -8.78 -7.91 -11.85
N ASN A 113 -8.15 -7.52 -12.94
CA ASN A 113 -8.55 -6.37 -13.78
C ASN A 113 -8.76 -5.07 -12.98
N ARG A 114 -7.86 -4.80 -12.06
CA ARG A 114 -7.87 -3.65 -11.15
C ARG A 114 -6.56 -2.88 -11.25
N VAL A 115 -6.62 -1.60 -10.90
CA VAL A 115 -5.40 -0.83 -10.60
C VAL A 115 -4.95 -1.20 -9.21
N ILE A 116 -3.79 -1.84 -9.10
CA ILE A 116 -3.18 -2.24 -7.83
C ILE A 116 -1.81 -1.59 -7.74
N VAL A 117 -1.57 -0.80 -6.70
CA VAL A 117 -0.27 -0.16 -6.47
C VAL A 117 0.27 -0.63 -5.13
N ILE A 118 1.40 -1.33 -5.17
CA ILE A 118 2.08 -1.80 -3.96
C ILE A 118 3.13 -0.77 -3.56
N THR A 119 3.11 -0.38 -2.30
CA THR A 119 4.06 0.57 -1.72
C THR A 119 4.50 0.13 -0.33
N GLY A 120 5.44 0.84 0.25
CA GLY A 120 5.97 0.57 1.58
C GLY A 120 6.97 1.63 1.98
N ALA A 121 7.79 1.33 2.97
CA ALA A 121 8.88 2.20 3.40
C ALA A 121 10.09 1.37 3.85
N MET A 122 11.29 1.91 3.66
CA MET A 122 12.54 1.33 4.16
C MET A 122 12.75 1.66 5.64
N ARG A 123 12.04 2.69 6.15
CA ARG A 123 12.06 3.15 7.54
C ARG A 123 10.68 3.08 8.14
N PRO A 124 10.55 2.74 9.45
CA PRO A 124 9.26 2.81 10.15
C PRO A 124 8.71 4.24 10.12
N ALA A 125 7.43 4.39 9.72
CA ALA A 125 6.79 5.70 9.65
C ALA A 125 6.68 6.39 11.02
N GLU A 126 6.64 5.63 12.11
CA GLU A 126 6.70 6.15 13.48
C GLU A 126 8.01 6.90 13.77
N ILE A 127 9.13 6.46 13.19
CA ILE A 127 10.46 7.04 13.42
C ILE A 127 10.76 8.15 12.42
N ASP A 128 10.45 7.91 11.15
CA ASP A 128 10.68 8.86 10.05
C ASP A 128 9.50 8.79 9.07
N PRO A 129 8.49 9.66 9.24
CA PRO A 129 7.29 9.64 8.40
C PRO A 129 7.52 10.19 6.98
N VAL A 130 8.67 10.82 6.69
CA VAL A 130 8.89 11.54 5.42
C VAL A 130 8.83 10.58 4.23
N GLU A 131 9.57 9.46 4.28
CA GLU A 131 9.56 8.46 3.21
C GLU A 131 8.17 7.84 3.01
N ALA A 132 7.56 7.41 4.11
CA ALA A 132 6.22 6.82 4.10
C ALA A 132 5.16 7.77 3.51
N SER A 133 5.19 9.04 3.91
CA SER A 133 4.27 10.08 3.41
C SER A 133 4.49 10.35 1.93
N LEU A 134 5.76 10.44 1.49
CA LEU A 134 6.10 10.63 0.08
C LEU A 134 5.56 9.48 -0.78
N HIS A 135 5.76 8.24 -0.35
CA HIS A 135 5.31 7.06 -1.08
C HIS A 135 3.77 6.97 -1.11
N LEU A 136 3.08 7.24 -0.01
CA LEU A 136 1.61 7.30 0.00
C LEU A 136 1.08 8.39 -0.93
N GLY A 137 1.62 9.61 -0.86
CA GLY A 137 1.22 10.71 -1.71
C GLY A 137 1.45 10.42 -3.20
N LEU A 138 2.60 9.83 -3.54
CA LEU A 138 2.92 9.39 -4.90
C LEU A 138 1.93 8.33 -5.39
N THR A 139 1.61 7.36 -4.55
CA THR A 139 0.68 6.26 -4.87
C THR A 139 -0.73 6.78 -5.08
N LEU A 140 -1.21 7.67 -4.21
CA LEU A 140 -2.52 8.31 -4.34
C LEU A 140 -2.61 9.16 -5.61
N GLY A 141 -1.59 9.96 -5.91
CA GLY A 141 -1.55 10.77 -7.12
C GLY A 141 -1.56 9.93 -8.39
N PHE A 142 -0.82 8.83 -8.42
CA PHE A 142 -0.83 7.89 -9.54
C PHE A 142 -2.20 7.22 -9.70
N ALA A 143 -2.79 6.74 -8.61
CA ALA A 143 -4.09 6.10 -8.62
C ALA A 143 -5.21 7.06 -9.09
N ALA A 144 -5.16 8.32 -8.68
CA ALA A 144 -6.10 9.36 -9.10
C ALA A 144 -5.97 9.73 -10.59
N ALA A 145 -4.82 9.47 -11.23
CA ALA A 145 -4.62 9.68 -12.66
C ALA A 145 -5.29 8.60 -13.53
N THR A 146 -6.04 7.67 -12.93
CA THR A 146 -6.76 6.59 -13.63
C THR A 146 -5.89 5.78 -14.59
N PRO A 147 -4.79 5.19 -14.13
CA PRO A 147 -3.94 4.36 -14.98
C PRO A 147 -4.68 3.11 -15.46
N SER A 148 -4.14 2.42 -16.45
CA SER A 148 -4.67 1.13 -16.90
C SER A 148 -4.64 0.09 -15.77
N PRO A 149 -5.60 -0.85 -15.72
CA PRO A 149 -5.52 -1.99 -14.82
C PRO A 149 -4.17 -2.70 -14.92
N GLY A 150 -3.64 -3.13 -13.80
CA GLY A 150 -2.35 -3.79 -13.69
C GLY A 150 -1.77 -3.65 -12.28
N VAL A 151 -0.63 -4.29 -12.05
CA VAL A 151 0.07 -4.24 -10.78
C VAL A 151 1.33 -3.39 -10.89
N TYR A 152 1.43 -2.40 -10.05
CA TYR A 152 2.50 -1.40 -10.03
C TYR A 152 3.22 -1.40 -8.69
N ILE A 153 4.47 -0.98 -8.70
CA ILE A 153 5.26 -0.72 -7.48
C ILE A 153 5.58 0.76 -7.42
N ALA A 154 5.28 1.38 -6.27
CA ALA A 154 5.54 2.79 -5.98
C ALA A 154 6.59 2.91 -4.88
N MET A 155 7.83 3.20 -5.26
CA MET A 155 8.97 3.35 -4.34
C MET A 155 9.95 4.40 -4.87
N HIS A 156 10.69 5.04 -3.99
CA HIS A 156 11.80 5.94 -4.32
C HIS A 156 11.47 6.98 -5.41
N GLY A 157 10.26 7.58 -5.33
CA GLY A 157 9.83 8.65 -6.24
C GLY A 157 9.35 8.18 -7.62
N ARG A 158 9.16 6.89 -7.84
CA ARG A 158 8.67 6.31 -9.10
C ARG A 158 7.51 5.37 -8.87
N VAL A 159 6.62 5.30 -9.88
CA VAL A 159 5.60 4.26 -10.00
C VAL A 159 5.78 3.60 -11.35
N LEU A 160 6.05 2.30 -11.35
CA LEU A 160 6.27 1.53 -12.58
C LEU A 160 5.54 0.17 -12.47
N PRO A 161 5.21 -0.47 -13.61
CA PRO A 161 4.77 -1.86 -13.60
C PRO A 161 5.77 -2.72 -12.84
N TYR A 162 5.27 -3.66 -12.03
CA TYR A 162 6.15 -4.50 -11.21
C TYR A 162 7.17 -5.29 -12.03
N THR A 163 6.85 -5.61 -13.28
CA THR A 163 7.76 -6.30 -14.21
C THR A 163 8.97 -5.47 -14.62
N GLN A 164 8.96 -4.17 -14.35
CA GLN A 164 10.03 -3.24 -14.71
C GLN A 164 10.74 -2.64 -13.50
N TYR A 165 10.32 -2.99 -12.26
CA TYR A 165 10.78 -2.30 -11.08
C TYR A 165 10.87 -3.23 -9.87
N GLN A 166 12.07 -3.41 -9.33
CA GLN A 166 12.26 -4.28 -8.17
C GLN A 166 13.34 -3.77 -7.23
N LYS A 167 13.35 -4.31 -6.00
CA LYS A 167 14.35 -4.03 -4.99
C LYS A 167 15.66 -4.73 -5.30
N ASN A 168 16.74 -3.97 -5.40
CA ASN A 168 18.10 -4.49 -5.29
C ASN A 168 18.44 -4.63 -3.80
N ARG A 169 18.43 -5.83 -3.28
CA ARG A 169 18.64 -6.11 -1.86
C ARG A 169 20.07 -5.79 -1.39
N THR A 170 21.06 -5.88 -2.29
CA THR A 170 22.46 -5.57 -1.97
C THR A 170 22.66 -4.07 -1.77
N LEU A 171 22.01 -3.25 -2.60
CA LEU A 171 22.13 -1.80 -2.55
C LEU A 171 21.06 -1.15 -1.65
N GLY A 172 20.01 -1.87 -1.27
CA GLY A 172 18.90 -1.34 -0.49
C GLY A 172 18.05 -0.30 -1.24
N ILE A 173 18.01 -0.36 -2.59
CA ILE A 173 17.27 0.58 -3.43
C ILE A 173 16.34 -0.17 -4.40
N PHE A 174 15.30 0.52 -4.86
CA PHE A 174 14.49 0.07 -5.99
C PHE A 174 15.09 0.58 -7.31
N GLN A 175 15.13 -0.27 -8.31
CA GLN A 175 15.72 0.02 -9.61
C GLN A 175 14.90 -0.60 -10.75
N THR A 176 15.02 -0.02 -11.94
CA THR A 176 14.49 -0.62 -13.17
C THR A 176 15.27 -1.88 -13.55
N ILE A 177 14.57 -2.85 -14.10
CA ILE A 177 15.10 -4.12 -14.61
C ILE A 177 14.80 -4.27 -16.09
#